data_ed9924f49c21fd9693f02471e15a4a0f
#
_entry.id   ed9924f49c21fd9693f02471e15a4a0f
#
_cell.length_a   1.000
_cell.length_b   1.000
_cell.length_c   1.000
_cell.angle_alpha   90.00
_cell.angle_beta   90.00
_cell.angle_gamma   90.00
#
_symmetry.space_group_name_H-M   'P 1'
#
loop_
_entity.id
_entity.type
_entity.pdbx_description
1 polymer ?
#
loop_
_entity_poly.entity_id
_entity_poly.type
_entity_poly.pdbx_seq_one_letter_code
_entity_poly.pdbx_strand_id
1 'polypeptide(L)'
;MPNAPIHLPTKKQLPKKLKQHRSLFDKVVIVVSVLYPASALPQALTVFSGKIDGVAALSWMGFLVCSILFLIYGIRHRVAPMIISNSVWALMDSLVLIGLFTAGKAITWL
;
A
#
# COMPACT_ATOMS: atom_id res chain seq x y z
N MET A 1 21.34 16.92 26.04
CA MET A 1 19.87 16.82 26.10
C MET A 1 19.44 15.43 25.75
N PRO A 2 19.25 14.59 26.73
CA PRO A 2 18.91 13.19 26.44
C PRO A 2 17.57 13.03 25.72
N ASN A 3 16.70 14.02 25.81
CA ASN A 3 15.38 13.94 25.23
C ASN A 3 15.23 14.74 23.94
N ALA A 4 16.34 15.22 23.38
CA ALA A 4 16.28 15.94 22.12
C ALA A 4 15.87 14.97 21.00
N PRO A 5 14.87 15.31 20.17
CA PRO A 5 14.52 14.44 19.06
C PRO A 5 15.66 14.35 18.07
N ILE A 6 15.79 13.18 17.46
CA ILE A 6 16.76 12.98 16.39
C ILE A 6 16.27 13.73 15.16
N HIS A 7 17.03 14.74 14.75
CA HIS A 7 16.71 15.48 13.55
C HIS A 7 17.49 14.92 12.39
N LEU A 8 16.78 14.34 11.44
CA LEU A 8 17.39 13.96 10.17
C LEU A 8 17.54 15.22 9.32
N PRO A 9 18.66 15.36 8.59
CA PRO A 9 18.82 16.53 7.75
C PRO A 9 17.74 16.57 6.67
N THR A 10 17.25 17.76 6.40
CA THR A 10 16.31 17.95 5.29
C THR A 10 17.03 17.75 3.98
N LYS A 11 16.26 17.60 2.89
CA LYS A 11 16.84 17.45 1.57
C LYS A 11 17.75 18.61 1.20
N LYS A 12 17.44 19.82 1.68
CA LYS A 12 18.26 21.01 1.44
C LYS A 12 19.58 21.00 2.20
N GLN A 13 19.65 20.27 3.31
CA GLN A 13 20.82 20.23 4.19
C GLN A 13 21.84 19.15 3.78
N LEU A 14 21.45 18.24 2.89
CA LEU A 14 22.32 17.15 2.46
C LEU A 14 23.36 17.64 1.46
N PRO A 15 24.58 17.06 1.46
CA PRO A 15 25.53 17.31 0.38
C PRO A 15 24.94 16.99 -0.97
N LYS A 16 25.38 17.71 -2.01
CA LYS A 16 24.83 17.55 -3.35
C LYS A 16 24.83 16.09 -3.81
N LYS A 17 25.92 15.37 -3.55
CA LYS A 17 26.04 13.97 -3.94
C LYS A 17 25.00 13.09 -3.26
N LEU A 18 24.78 13.29 -1.96
CA LEU A 18 23.78 12.55 -1.21
C LEU A 18 22.35 12.92 -1.64
N LYS A 19 22.12 14.20 -1.95
CA LYS A 19 20.82 14.63 -2.46
C LYS A 19 20.47 13.92 -3.76
N GLN A 20 21.47 13.77 -4.65
CA GLN A 20 21.25 13.13 -5.94
C GLN A 20 20.90 11.65 -5.77
N HIS A 21 21.65 10.93 -4.93
CA HIS A 21 21.36 9.52 -4.63
C HIS A 21 19.99 9.35 -3.99
N ARG A 22 19.71 10.19 -3.00
CA ARG A 22 18.45 10.12 -2.29
C ARG A 22 17.27 10.43 -3.22
N SER A 23 17.45 11.40 -4.12
CA SER A 23 16.40 11.76 -5.09
C SER A 23 16.10 10.61 -6.05
N LEU A 24 17.14 9.93 -6.55
CA LEU A 24 16.95 8.77 -7.43
C LEU A 24 16.27 7.62 -6.68
N PHE A 25 16.75 7.32 -5.48
CA PHE A 25 16.17 6.28 -4.65
C PHE A 25 14.71 6.60 -4.32
N ASP A 26 14.42 7.85 -3.98
CA ASP A 26 13.05 8.29 -3.69
C ASP A 26 12.13 8.07 -4.89
N LYS A 27 12.61 8.39 -6.09
CA LYS A 27 11.83 8.16 -7.31
C LYS A 27 11.55 6.69 -7.54
N VAL A 28 12.56 5.84 -7.34
CA VAL A 28 12.40 4.39 -7.48
C VAL A 28 11.36 3.89 -6.48
N VAL A 29 11.46 4.32 -5.24
CA VAL A 29 10.53 3.89 -4.18
C VAL A 29 9.10 4.33 -4.50
N ILE A 30 8.93 5.54 -5.03
CA ILE A 30 7.60 6.02 -5.40
C ILE A 30 7.01 5.20 -6.55
N VAL A 31 7.81 4.89 -7.57
CA VAL A 31 7.36 4.04 -8.68
C VAL A 31 6.95 2.67 -8.14
N VAL A 32 7.78 2.06 -7.31
CA VAL A 32 7.49 0.74 -6.72
C VAL A 32 6.24 0.80 -5.84
N SER A 33 6.04 1.92 -5.13
CA SER A 33 4.87 2.06 -4.25
C SER A 33 3.55 2.06 -5.02
N VAL A 34 3.58 2.34 -6.32
CA VAL A 34 2.40 2.20 -7.19
C VAL A 34 2.36 0.83 -7.84
N LEU A 35 3.50 0.40 -8.42
CA LEU A 35 3.54 -0.85 -9.20
C LEU A 35 3.31 -2.08 -8.33
N TYR A 36 3.84 -2.07 -7.11
CA TYR A 36 3.72 -3.22 -6.22
C TYR A 36 2.25 -3.55 -5.89
N PRO A 37 1.45 -2.61 -5.36
CA PRO A 37 0.04 -2.91 -5.12
C PRO A 37 -0.77 -3.03 -6.40
N ALA A 38 -0.42 -2.31 -7.47
CA ALA A 38 -1.13 -2.44 -8.74
C ALA A 38 -0.99 -3.83 -9.35
N SER A 39 0.04 -4.58 -8.95
CA SER A 39 0.21 -5.97 -9.39
C SER A 39 -0.92 -6.89 -8.91
N ALA A 40 -1.74 -6.45 -7.96
CA ALA A 40 -2.93 -7.19 -7.54
C ALA A 40 -4.11 -7.04 -8.51
N LEU A 41 -4.02 -6.13 -9.48
CA LEU A 41 -5.11 -5.90 -10.42
C LEU A 41 -5.51 -7.14 -11.21
N PRO A 42 -4.60 -7.99 -11.72
CA PRO A 42 -5.01 -9.21 -12.40
C PRO A 42 -5.90 -10.11 -11.54
N GLN A 43 -5.59 -10.23 -10.24
CA GLN A 43 -6.42 -11.02 -9.33
C GLN A 43 -7.78 -10.37 -9.11
N ALA A 44 -7.83 -9.05 -8.99
CA ALA A 44 -9.11 -8.35 -8.87
C ALA A 44 -9.99 -8.62 -10.10
N LEU A 45 -9.41 -8.53 -11.29
CA LEU A 45 -10.14 -8.81 -12.52
C LEU A 45 -10.60 -10.27 -12.58
N THR A 46 -9.77 -11.20 -12.13
CA THR A 46 -10.11 -12.62 -12.10
C THR A 46 -11.30 -12.87 -11.16
N VAL A 47 -11.30 -12.23 -9.99
CA VAL A 47 -12.40 -12.35 -9.03
C VAL A 47 -13.70 -11.80 -9.62
N PHE A 48 -13.65 -10.67 -10.31
CA PHE A 48 -14.83 -10.10 -10.95
C PHE A 48 -15.35 -10.97 -12.08
N SER A 49 -14.51 -11.80 -12.66
CA SER A 49 -14.95 -12.76 -13.69
C SER A 49 -15.60 -14.02 -13.09
N GLY A 50 -15.69 -14.11 -11.78
CA GLY A 50 -16.32 -15.23 -11.08
C GLY A 50 -15.38 -16.32 -10.64
N LYS A 51 -14.09 -16.21 -10.92
CA LYS A 51 -13.08 -17.19 -10.49
C LYS A 51 -12.60 -16.84 -9.10
N ILE A 52 -13.26 -17.42 -8.10
CA ILE A 52 -13.01 -17.10 -6.69
C ILE A 52 -12.36 -18.26 -5.92
N ASP A 53 -12.03 -19.35 -6.57
CA ASP A 53 -11.41 -20.49 -5.92
C ASP A 53 -10.02 -20.10 -5.39
N GLY A 54 -9.76 -20.45 -4.15
CA GLY A 54 -8.48 -20.15 -3.51
C GLY A 54 -8.33 -18.71 -3.02
N VAL A 55 -9.34 -17.88 -3.20
CA VAL A 55 -9.31 -16.48 -2.74
C VAL A 55 -10.04 -16.40 -1.40
N ALA A 56 -9.29 -16.11 -0.34
CA ALA A 56 -9.83 -16.05 1.01
C ALA A 56 -10.27 -14.62 1.35
N ALA A 57 -11.58 -14.41 1.47
CA ALA A 57 -12.12 -13.09 1.80
C ALA A 57 -11.55 -12.57 3.13
N LEU A 58 -11.39 -13.46 4.11
CA LEU A 58 -10.86 -13.07 5.42
C LEU A 58 -9.45 -12.49 5.31
N SER A 59 -8.59 -13.09 4.47
CA SER A 59 -7.24 -12.57 4.24
C SER A 59 -7.27 -11.18 3.62
N TRP A 60 -8.14 -10.97 2.63
CA TRP A 60 -8.24 -9.67 1.96
C TRP A 60 -8.83 -8.61 2.88
N MET A 61 -9.74 -9.00 3.79
CA MET A 61 -10.23 -8.09 4.82
C MET A 61 -9.10 -7.67 5.75
N GLY A 62 -8.25 -8.61 6.16
CA GLY A 62 -7.08 -8.32 6.96
C GLY A 62 -6.11 -7.38 6.24
N PHE A 63 -5.88 -7.61 4.96
CA PHE A 63 -5.03 -6.73 4.14
C PHE A 63 -5.60 -5.33 4.07
N LEU A 64 -6.92 -5.20 3.91
CA LEU A 64 -7.57 -3.89 3.88
C LEU A 64 -7.39 -3.14 5.20
N VAL A 65 -7.62 -3.82 6.32
CA VAL A 65 -7.43 -3.21 7.64
C VAL A 65 -5.99 -2.74 7.81
N CYS A 66 -5.02 -3.58 7.45
CA CYS A 66 -3.60 -3.21 7.52
C CYS A 66 -3.27 -2.02 6.63
N SER A 67 -3.82 -2.00 5.41
CA SER A 67 -3.59 -0.90 4.47
C SER A 67 -4.12 0.42 5.03
N ILE A 68 -5.30 0.39 5.65
CA ILE A 68 -5.88 1.58 6.26
C ILE A 68 -5.01 2.07 7.42
N LEU A 69 -4.56 1.16 8.29
CA LEU A 69 -3.70 1.53 9.42
C LEU A 69 -2.38 2.14 8.94
N PHE A 70 -1.75 1.51 7.94
CA PHE A 70 -0.50 2.04 7.40
C PHE A 70 -0.72 3.35 6.65
N LEU A 71 -1.88 3.52 6.02
CA LEU A 71 -2.21 4.78 5.35
C LEU A 71 -2.32 5.91 6.38
N ILE A 72 -3.03 5.67 7.48
CA ILE A 72 -3.15 6.64 8.56
C ILE A 72 -1.77 6.96 9.12
N TYR A 73 -0.96 5.94 9.38
CA TYR A 73 0.40 6.13 9.87
C TYR A 73 1.23 6.99 8.91
N GLY A 74 1.16 6.66 7.61
CA GLY A 74 1.90 7.41 6.59
C GLY A 74 1.48 8.86 6.51
N ILE A 75 0.18 9.13 6.61
CA ILE A 75 -0.32 10.51 6.59
C ILE A 75 0.16 11.28 7.82
N ARG A 76 0.08 10.66 8.99
CA ARG A 76 0.51 11.32 10.25
C ARG A 76 1.99 11.60 10.27
N HIS A 77 2.80 10.75 9.69
CA HIS A 77 4.26 10.88 9.66
C HIS A 77 4.79 11.44 8.35
N ARG A 78 3.91 11.78 7.41
CA ARG A 78 4.25 12.40 6.12
C ARG A 78 5.23 11.55 5.32
N VAL A 79 4.95 10.26 5.23
CA VAL A 79 5.77 9.32 4.46
C VAL A 79 5.08 9.06 3.12
N ALA A 80 5.51 9.76 2.07
CA ALA A 80 4.84 9.74 0.78
C ALA A 80 4.73 8.34 0.16
N PRO A 81 5.79 7.51 0.10
CA PRO A 81 5.65 6.17 -0.46
C PRO A 81 4.63 5.31 0.28
N MET A 82 4.55 5.47 1.59
CA MET A 82 3.60 4.72 2.41
C MET A 82 2.17 5.16 2.12
N ILE A 83 1.94 6.47 1.97
CA ILE A 83 0.63 7.00 1.61
C ILE A 83 0.20 6.46 0.25
N ILE A 84 1.07 6.56 -0.74
CA ILE A 84 0.77 6.14 -2.12
C ILE A 84 0.51 4.63 -2.16
N SER A 85 1.42 3.85 -1.61
CA SER A 85 1.33 2.38 -1.65
C SER A 85 0.07 1.88 -0.96
N ASN A 86 -0.21 2.37 0.24
CA ASN A 86 -1.35 1.87 0.99
C ASN A 86 -2.68 2.38 0.46
N SER A 87 -2.69 3.55 -0.19
CA SER A 87 -3.89 4.02 -0.89
C SER A 87 -4.24 3.07 -2.04
N VAL A 88 -3.24 2.68 -2.84
CA VAL A 88 -3.45 1.74 -3.95
C VAL A 88 -3.82 0.36 -3.42
N TRP A 89 -3.14 -0.10 -2.35
CA TRP A 89 -3.49 -1.38 -1.71
C TRP A 89 -4.92 -1.39 -1.19
N ALA A 90 -5.35 -0.31 -0.52
CA ALA A 90 -6.72 -0.21 -0.02
C ALA A 90 -7.72 -0.29 -1.17
N LEU A 91 -7.41 0.35 -2.29
CA LEU A 91 -8.25 0.27 -3.49
C LEU A 91 -8.31 -1.16 -4.01
N MET A 92 -7.16 -1.83 -4.16
CA MET A 92 -7.11 -3.20 -4.67
C MET A 92 -7.82 -4.17 -3.73
N ASP A 93 -7.58 -4.06 -2.43
CA ASP A 93 -8.24 -4.89 -1.43
C ASP A 93 -9.76 -4.73 -1.50
N SER A 94 -10.22 -3.49 -1.65
CA SER A 94 -11.65 -3.20 -1.74
C SER A 94 -12.25 -3.80 -3.02
N LEU A 95 -11.54 -3.71 -4.14
CA LEU A 95 -12.02 -4.28 -5.40
C LEU A 95 -12.13 -5.79 -5.30
N VAL A 96 -11.13 -6.46 -4.73
CA VAL A 96 -11.18 -7.92 -4.56
C VAL A 96 -12.34 -8.30 -3.64
N LEU A 97 -12.54 -7.59 -2.55
CA LEU A 97 -13.64 -7.88 -1.63
C LEU A 97 -15.00 -7.68 -2.28
N ILE A 98 -15.19 -6.59 -3.02
CA ILE A 98 -16.43 -6.34 -3.75
C ILE A 98 -16.68 -7.48 -4.73
N GLY A 99 -15.66 -7.90 -5.47
CA GLY A 99 -15.77 -9.01 -6.40
C GLY A 99 -16.14 -10.32 -5.70
N LEU A 100 -15.54 -10.59 -4.55
CA LEU A 100 -15.87 -11.79 -3.77
C LEU A 100 -17.31 -11.77 -3.26
N PHE A 101 -17.76 -10.62 -2.75
CA PHE A 101 -19.14 -10.49 -2.27
C PHE A 101 -20.13 -10.65 -3.42
N THR A 102 -19.86 -10.07 -4.58
CA THR A 102 -20.74 -10.19 -5.73
C THR A 102 -20.77 -11.62 -6.28
N ALA A 103 -19.69 -12.37 -6.11
CA ALA A 103 -19.63 -13.77 -6.52
C ALA A 103 -20.21 -14.72 -5.47
N GLY A 104 -20.73 -14.22 -4.36
CA GLY A 104 -21.32 -15.04 -3.30
C GLY A 104 -20.31 -15.68 -2.35
N LYS A 105 -19.03 -15.38 -2.49
CA LYS A 105 -17.98 -15.98 -1.63
C LYS A 105 -18.13 -15.58 -0.16
N ALA A 106 -18.76 -14.43 0.09
CA ALA A 106 -18.89 -13.89 1.45
C ALA A 106 -19.65 -14.84 2.39
N ILE A 107 -20.51 -15.70 1.85
CA ILE A 107 -21.30 -16.62 2.68
C ILE A 107 -20.47 -17.82 3.11
N THR A 108 -19.47 -18.21 2.31
CA THR A 108 -18.68 -19.43 2.52
C THR A 108 -17.22 -19.16 2.82
N TRP A 109 -16.84 -17.90 3.03
CA TRP A 109 -15.45 -17.53 3.20
C TRP A 109 -14.82 -17.97 4.52
N LEU A 110 -15.65 -18.31 5.46
CA LEU A 110 -15.20 -18.87 6.72
C LEU A 110 -14.81 -20.33 6.52
#